data_aef65601aa5ccc51a15cdc63a57f7519
#
_entry.id   aef65601aa5ccc51a15cdc63a57f7519
#
_cell.length_a   1.000
_cell.length_b   1.000
_cell.length_c   1.000
_cell.angle_alpha   90.00
_cell.angle_beta   90.00
_cell.angle_gamma   90.00
#
_symmetry.space_group_name_H-M   'P 1'
#
loop_
_entity.id
_entity.type
_entity.pdbx_description
1 polymer ?
#
loop_
_entity_poly.entity_id
_entity_poly.type
_entity_poly.pdbx_seq_one_letter_code
_entity_poly.pdbx_strand_id
1 'polypeptide(L)'
;MNERLSLPALFLAACAILAIAWAAPARAADPADDSIILVAKRQLQDKLYGSTVLLARPIGAARHVGFIINKPTQVTLGKLFQTHEPSKKVTDPVFLGGPISPEVIFALVQGKQSPGGRSIRILDDLYLAIDSDVVDSVIEKQSTQARFLAGMVLWRPGELRDELKRGLWYVLDAKAELVLRKTEGMWEEFVGRSERKANSI
;
A
#
# COMPACT_ATOMS: atom_id res chain seq x y z
N MET A 1 45.29 67.23 -46.58
CA MET A 1 44.26 67.66 -47.52
C MET A 1 43.25 66.58 -47.61
N ASN A 2 42.08 66.82 -47.08
CA ASN A 2 40.83 66.13 -47.16
C ASN A 2 40.76 64.67 -46.57
N GLU A 3 40.50 64.67 -45.35
CA GLU A 3 39.96 63.57 -44.61
C GLU A 3 38.45 63.48 -44.77
N ARG A 4 37.93 62.33 -45.00
CA ARG A 4 36.52 62.06 -44.89
C ARG A 4 36.28 61.10 -43.76
N LEU A 5 35.59 61.60 -42.69
CA LEU A 5 35.06 60.81 -41.62
C LEU A 5 33.96 59.90 -42.16
N SER A 6 34.05 58.64 -41.84
CA SER A 6 32.94 57.69 -41.96
C SER A 6 32.53 57.22 -40.57
N LEU A 7 31.23 57.44 -40.24
CA LEU A 7 30.62 57.01 -39.00
C LEU A 7 30.58 55.49 -38.90
N PRO A 8 30.74 54.92 -37.71
CA PRO A 8 30.51 53.50 -37.50
C PRO A 8 29.05 53.23 -37.30
N ALA A 9 28.58 52.17 -37.97
CA ALA A 9 27.24 51.62 -37.86
C ALA A 9 26.98 51.05 -36.47
N LEU A 10 25.89 51.44 -35.85
CA LEU A 10 25.37 50.86 -34.62
C LEU A 10 24.85 49.43 -34.92
N PHE A 11 25.52 48.42 -34.41
CA PHE A 11 25.00 47.08 -34.33
C PHE A 11 24.14 46.98 -33.08
N LEU A 12 22.83 46.99 -33.28
CA LEU A 12 21.82 46.58 -32.28
C LEU A 12 21.88 45.06 -32.15
N ALA A 13 22.58 44.54 -31.13
CA ALA A 13 22.54 43.15 -30.74
C ALA A 13 21.22 42.90 -29.95
N ALA A 14 20.23 42.36 -30.61
CA ALA A 14 19.02 41.82 -29.96
C ALA A 14 19.40 40.57 -29.18
N CYS A 15 19.53 40.68 -27.85
CA CYS A 15 19.61 39.54 -26.95
C CYS A 15 18.24 38.84 -26.90
N ALA A 16 18.06 37.78 -27.72
CA ALA A 16 17.00 36.84 -27.56
C ALA A 16 17.27 35.96 -26.32
N ILE A 17 16.64 36.34 -25.21
CA ILE A 17 16.63 35.49 -24.00
C ILE A 17 15.75 34.29 -24.29
N LEU A 18 16.38 33.17 -24.64
CA LEU A 18 15.73 31.88 -24.72
C LEU A 18 15.37 31.45 -23.27
N ALA A 19 14.13 31.70 -22.85
CA ALA A 19 13.60 31.11 -21.63
C ALA A 19 13.41 29.61 -21.86
N ILE A 20 14.42 28.83 -21.52
CA ILE A 20 14.29 27.38 -21.41
C ILE A 20 13.38 27.15 -20.21
N ALA A 21 12.08 26.95 -20.49
CA ALA A 21 11.16 26.43 -19.51
C ALA A 21 11.67 25.04 -19.10
N TRP A 22 12.31 24.95 -17.96
CA TRP A 22 12.55 23.68 -17.29
C TRP A 22 11.19 23.08 -16.98
N ALA A 23 10.71 22.23 -17.87
CA ALA A 23 9.61 21.33 -17.52
C ALA A 23 10.15 20.47 -16.36
N ALA A 24 9.67 20.75 -15.15
CA ALA A 24 9.92 19.86 -14.03
C ALA A 24 9.49 18.45 -14.48
N PRO A 25 10.34 17.43 -14.27
CA PRO A 25 9.96 16.06 -14.61
C PRO A 25 8.63 15.80 -13.90
N ALA A 26 7.60 15.41 -14.68
CA ALA A 26 6.34 14.96 -14.10
C ALA A 26 6.72 13.89 -13.08
N ARG A 27 6.48 14.19 -11.79
CA ARG A 27 6.70 13.24 -10.71
C ARG A 27 5.89 12.00 -11.07
N ALA A 28 6.58 10.92 -11.41
CA ALA A 28 5.90 9.64 -11.60
C ALA A 28 5.09 9.42 -10.32
N ALA A 29 3.78 9.16 -10.46
CA ALA A 29 2.91 8.88 -9.33
C ALA A 29 3.61 7.82 -8.47
N ASP A 30 3.79 8.11 -7.18
CA ASP A 30 4.43 7.18 -6.27
C ASP A 30 3.54 5.92 -6.24
N PRO A 31 4.07 4.72 -6.53
CA PRO A 31 3.27 3.50 -6.50
C PRO A 31 2.54 3.27 -5.17
N ALA A 32 2.89 3.98 -4.11
CA ALA A 32 2.19 3.97 -2.83
C ALA A 32 0.76 4.55 -2.93
N ASP A 33 0.50 5.47 -3.86
CA ASP A 33 -0.80 6.12 -4.02
C ASP A 33 -1.87 5.23 -4.67
N ASP A 34 -1.46 4.07 -5.22
CA ASP A 34 -2.35 3.12 -5.89
C ASP A 34 -2.92 2.02 -4.98
N SER A 35 -2.59 2.05 -3.69
CA SER A 35 -3.12 1.09 -2.73
C SER A 35 -4.56 1.42 -2.36
N ILE A 36 -5.42 0.39 -2.30
CA ILE A 36 -6.85 0.52 -2.00
C ILE A 36 -7.28 -0.45 -0.91
N ILE A 37 -8.36 -0.12 -0.22
CA ILE A 37 -9.08 -1.04 0.65
C ILE A 37 -10.26 -1.62 -0.13
N LEU A 38 -10.35 -2.94 -0.19
CA LEU A 38 -11.47 -3.69 -0.71
C LEU A 38 -12.31 -4.23 0.45
N VAL A 39 -13.60 -3.94 0.43
CA VAL A 39 -14.54 -4.44 1.44
C VAL A 39 -15.51 -5.38 0.77
N ALA A 40 -15.55 -6.64 1.20
CA ALA A 40 -16.44 -7.65 0.65
C ALA A 40 -17.90 -7.20 0.80
N LYS A 41 -18.66 -7.19 -0.29
CA LYS A 41 -20.11 -6.93 -0.23
C LYS A 41 -20.85 -8.11 0.39
N ARG A 42 -21.99 -7.89 0.99
CA ARG A 42 -22.82 -8.91 1.68
C ARG A 42 -23.17 -10.09 0.78
N GLN A 43 -23.26 -9.87 -0.52
CA GLN A 43 -23.54 -10.91 -1.51
C GLN A 43 -22.35 -11.84 -1.78
N LEU A 44 -21.13 -11.47 -1.41
CA LEU A 44 -19.96 -12.33 -1.52
C LEU A 44 -19.96 -13.36 -0.37
N GLN A 45 -20.66 -14.47 -0.59
CA GLN A 45 -20.80 -15.56 0.39
C GLN A 45 -19.72 -16.63 0.22
N ASP A 46 -18.48 -16.21 -0.01
CA ASP A 46 -17.34 -17.10 -0.06
C ASP A 46 -16.80 -17.39 1.35
N LYS A 47 -16.35 -18.63 1.61
CA LYS A 47 -15.86 -19.04 2.95
C LYS A 47 -14.60 -18.28 3.37
N LEU A 48 -13.74 -17.94 2.43
CA LEU A 48 -12.50 -17.22 2.69
C LEU A 48 -12.71 -15.71 2.59
N TYR A 49 -13.35 -15.26 1.50
CA TYR A 49 -13.44 -13.83 1.18
C TYR A 49 -14.72 -13.16 1.68
N GLY A 50 -15.73 -13.92 2.10
CA GLY A 50 -16.91 -13.35 2.74
C GLY A 50 -16.55 -12.60 4.02
N SER A 51 -17.16 -11.43 4.25
CA SER A 51 -16.91 -10.55 5.40
C SER A 51 -15.44 -10.14 5.57
N THR A 52 -14.68 -10.01 4.47
CA THR A 52 -13.29 -9.56 4.51
C THR A 52 -13.13 -8.08 4.21
N VAL A 53 -12.06 -7.54 4.78
CA VAL A 53 -11.45 -6.27 4.42
C VAL A 53 -10.02 -6.59 3.96
N LEU A 54 -9.68 -6.15 2.75
CA LEU A 54 -8.37 -6.40 2.13
C LEU A 54 -7.66 -5.08 1.84
N LEU A 55 -6.39 -5.04 2.13
CA LEU A 55 -5.48 -4.05 1.56
C LEU A 55 -4.98 -4.61 0.24
N ALA A 56 -5.21 -3.95 -0.88
CA ALA A 56 -4.76 -4.37 -2.20
C ALA A 56 -3.85 -3.33 -2.83
N ARG A 57 -2.82 -3.81 -3.56
CA ARG A 57 -1.83 -2.98 -4.23
C ARG A 57 -1.46 -3.55 -5.60
N PRO A 58 -1.30 -2.72 -6.64
CA PRO A 58 -0.76 -3.16 -7.93
C PRO A 58 0.73 -3.54 -7.80
N ILE A 59 1.11 -4.61 -8.49
CA ILE A 59 2.50 -5.09 -8.57
C ILE A 59 3.02 -5.17 -10.01
N GLY A 60 2.45 -4.35 -10.89
CA GLY A 60 2.78 -4.29 -12.32
C GLY A 60 2.07 -5.36 -13.17
N ALA A 61 2.11 -5.17 -14.49
CA ALA A 61 1.48 -6.05 -15.47
C ALA A 61 0.00 -6.38 -15.15
N ALA A 62 -0.76 -5.39 -14.68
CA ALA A 62 -2.17 -5.52 -14.26
C ALA A 62 -2.42 -6.60 -13.18
N ARG A 63 -1.38 -7.04 -12.45
CA ARG A 63 -1.47 -7.93 -11.29
C ARG A 63 -1.61 -7.13 -10.01
N HIS A 64 -2.24 -7.73 -9.00
CA HIS A 64 -2.37 -7.14 -7.66
C HIS A 64 -1.97 -8.16 -6.60
N VAL A 65 -1.40 -7.67 -5.53
CA VAL A 65 -1.23 -8.41 -4.26
C VAL A 65 -2.17 -7.81 -3.23
N GLY A 66 -2.69 -8.64 -2.35
CA GLY A 66 -3.54 -8.18 -1.27
C GLY A 66 -3.33 -8.95 0.02
N PHE A 67 -3.78 -8.35 1.10
CA PHE A 67 -3.73 -8.91 2.45
C PHE A 67 -5.08 -8.73 3.12
N ILE A 68 -5.66 -9.82 3.59
CA ILE A 68 -6.84 -9.76 4.47
C ILE A 68 -6.37 -9.18 5.80
N ILE A 69 -6.98 -8.09 6.25
CA ILE A 69 -6.52 -7.33 7.42
C ILE A 69 -7.45 -7.46 8.63
N ASN A 70 -8.59 -8.12 8.49
CA ASN A 70 -9.61 -8.22 9.53
C ASN A 70 -9.92 -9.65 10.00
N LYS A 71 -9.10 -10.64 9.68
CA LYS A 71 -9.30 -12.04 10.14
C LYS A 71 -8.16 -12.48 11.08
N PRO A 72 -8.24 -12.17 12.38
CA PRO A 72 -7.29 -12.70 13.35
C PRO A 72 -7.45 -14.22 13.47
N THR A 73 -6.34 -14.93 13.64
CA THR A 73 -6.32 -16.37 13.93
C THR A 73 -6.27 -16.63 15.45
N GLN A 74 -6.24 -17.89 15.84
CA GLN A 74 -5.98 -18.30 17.24
C GLN A 74 -4.48 -18.52 17.53
N VAL A 75 -3.61 -18.12 16.60
CA VAL A 75 -2.16 -18.40 16.66
C VAL A 75 -1.40 -17.10 16.87
N THR A 76 -0.48 -17.10 17.82
CA THR A 76 0.47 -16.00 18.05
C THR A 76 1.81 -16.31 17.42
N LEU A 77 2.66 -15.27 17.22
CA LEU A 77 4.02 -15.48 16.73
C LEU A 77 4.83 -16.40 17.63
N GLY A 78 4.66 -16.33 18.95
CA GLY A 78 5.36 -17.20 19.89
C GLY A 78 4.97 -18.68 19.76
N LYS A 79 3.76 -19.01 19.27
CA LYS A 79 3.37 -20.38 18.94
C LYS A 79 3.99 -20.87 17.63
N LEU A 80 4.20 -19.98 16.66
CA LEU A 80 4.83 -20.31 15.38
C LEU A 80 6.35 -20.43 15.53
N PHE A 81 6.96 -19.52 16.27
CA PHE A 81 8.43 -19.40 16.42
C PHE A 81 8.84 -19.65 17.88
N GLN A 82 8.70 -20.90 18.31
CA GLN A 82 8.88 -21.30 19.71
C GLN A 82 10.29 -21.06 20.28
N THR A 83 11.31 -21.03 19.44
CA THR A 83 12.71 -20.78 19.81
C THR A 83 13.11 -19.30 19.71
N HIS A 84 12.25 -18.45 19.16
CA HIS A 84 12.51 -17.01 18.99
C HIS A 84 11.90 -16.21 20.13
N GLU A 85 12.70 -15.85 21.12
CA GLU A 85 12.26 -15.16 22.35
C GLU A 85 11.50 -13.85 22.09
N PRO A 86 11.89 -12.98 21.12
CA PRO A 86 11.10 -11.79 20.80
C PRO A 86 9.66 -12.10 20.35
N SER A 87 9.45 -13.16 19.58
CA SER A 87 8.11 -13.57 19.13
C SER A 87 7.18 -13.94 20.27
N LYS A 88 7.70 -14.49 21.37
CA LYS A 88 6.90 -14.85 22.56
C LYS A 88 6.33 -13.63 23.28
N LYS A 89 6.91 -12.46 23.07
CA LYS A 89 6.46 -11.19 23.67
C LYS A 89 5.33 -10.53 22.87
N VAL A 90 5.10 -10.97 21.64
CA VAL A 90 4.02 -10.46 20.80
C VAL A 90 2.75 -11.21 21.14
N THR A 91 1.83 -10.54 21.81
CA THR A 91 0.56 -11.14 22.29
C THR A 91 -0.55 -11.09 21.25
N ASP A 92 -0.46 -10.18 20.28
CA ASP A 92 -1.44 -10.06 19.23
C ASP A 92 -1.44 -11.32 18.34
N PRO A 93 -2.63 -11.75 17.87
CA PRO A 93 -2.72 -12.90 16.97
C PRO A 93 -2.09 -12.59 15.61
N VAL A 94 -1.59 -13.62 14.95
CA VAL A 94 -1.28 -13.58 13.53
C VAL A 94 -2.61 -13.55 12.76
N PHE A 95 -2.70 -12.72 11.74
CA PHE A 95 -3.88 -12.61 10.89
C PHE A 95 -3.76 -13.53 9.68
N LEU A 96 -4.88 -14.06 9.20
CA LEU A 96 -4.93 -14.72 7.92
C LEU A 96 -4.83 -13.65 6.81
N GLY A 97 -3.65 -13.54 6.19
CA GLY A 97 -3.41 -12.58 5.11
C GLY A 97 -3.96 -13.05 3.76
N GLY A 98 -4.01 -14.35 3.54
CA GLY A 98 -4.57 -14.94 2.31
C GLY A 98 -4.16 -16.41 2.10
N PRO A 99 -4.65 -17.05 1.01
CA PRO A 99 -4.42 -18.48 0.76
C PRO A 99 -3.08 -18.80 0.11
N ILE A 100 -2.38 -17.81 -0.43
CA ILE A 100 -1.10 -18.02 -1.11
C ILE A 100 0.03 -17.91 -0.10
N SER A 101 0.90 -18.92 -0.05
CA SER A 101 2.04 -19.03 0.87
C SER A 101 1.66 -18.80 2.34
N PRO A 102 0.69 -19.56 2.90
CA PRO A 102 0.22 -19.34 4.27
C PRO A 102 1.28 -19.63 5.34
N GLU A 103 2.37 -20.28 4.97
CA GLU A 103 3.56 -20.54 5.81
C GLU A 103 4.49 -19.33 5.90
N VAL A 104 4.30 -18.30 5.05
CA VAL A 104 5.12 -17.08 5.05
C VAL A 104 4.45 -16.02 5.90
N ILE A 105 5.21 -15.45 6.84
CA ILE A 105 4.76 -14.33 7.65
C ILE A 105 5.24 -13.02 7.03
N PHE A 106 4.29 -12.14 6.80
CA PHE A 106 4.49 -10.75 6.39
C PHE A 106 4.20 -9.83 7.57
N ALA A 107 4.82 -8.64 7.59
CA ALA A 107 4.48 -7.61 8.56
C ALA A 107 4.08 -6.31 7.86
N LEU A 108 2.88 -5.82 8.14
CA LEU A 108 2.50 -4.44 7.86
C LEU A 108 2.90 -3.61 9.06
N VAL A 109 3.84 -2.67 8.87
CA VAL A 109 4.41 -1.86 9.94
C VAL A 109 4.25 -0.38 9.65
N GLN A 110 3.75 0.36 10.64
CA GLN A 110 3.66 1.81 10.57
C GLN A 110 4.96 2.45 11.00
N GLY A 111 5.46 3.40 10.21
CA GLY A 111 6.68 4.13 10.49
C GLY A 111 6.94 5.25 9.51
N LYS A 112 7.70 6.25 9.95
CA LYS A 112 8.13 7.37 9.09
C LYS A 112 9.21 6.97 8.09
N GLN A 113 9.88 5.86 8.33
CA GLN A 113 10.97 5.33 7.51
C GLN A 113 10.79 3.84 7.30
N SER A 114 11.37 3.34 6.20
CA SER A 114 11.40 1.91 5.91
C SER A 114 12.03 1.13 7.09
N PRO A 115 11.47 -0.03 7.46
CA PRO A 115 12.08 -0.91 8.45
C PRO A 115 13.40 -1.56 7.96
N GLY A 116 13.81 -1.27 6.72
CA GLY A 116 15.05 -1.75 6.12
C GLY A 116 14.84 -2.88 5.11
N GLY A 117 15.95 -3.39 4.59
CA GLY A 117 16.00 -4.55 3.69
C GLY A 117 15.02 -4.51 2.53
N ARG A 118 14.44 -5.67 2.22
CA ARG A 118 13.37 -5.79 1.23
C ARG A 118 12.01 -5.53 1.85
N SER A 119 11.73 -4.27 2.12
CA SER A 119 10.39 -3.78 2.47
C SER A 119 9.82 -2.93 1.34
N ILE A 120 8.51 -2.96 1.20
CA ILE A 120 7.77 -2.22 0.17
C ILE A 120 6.96 -1.14 0.87
N ARG A 121 7.11 0.12 0.43
CA ARG A 121 6.24 1.20 0.89
C ARG A 121 4.85 1.01 0.32
N ILE A 122 3.86 0.88 1.18
CA ILE A 122 2.45 0.67 0.81
C ILE A 122 1.68 1.99 0.83
N LEU A 123 1.90 2.81 1.84
CA LEU A 123 1.38 4.17 2.02
C LEU A 123 2.50 5.05 2.55
N ASP A 124 2.26 6.33 2.75
CA ASP A 124 3.27 7.28 3.22
C ASP A 124 3.97 6.85 4.50
N ASP A 125 3.22 6.24 5.40
CA ASP A 125 3.70 5.80 6.72
C ASP A 125 3.43 4.30 6.98
N LEU A 126 3.17 3.51 5.94
CA LEU A 126 2.92 2.07 6.05
C LEU A 126 3.83 1.29 5.11
N TYR A 127 4.54 0.32 5.65
CA TYR A 127 5.48 -0.55 4.94
C TYR A 127 5.07 -2.01 5.08
N LEU A 128 5.33 -2.79 4.03
CA LEU A 128 5.22 -4.24 4.04
C LEU A 128 6.62 -4.84 4.11
N ALA A 129 6.95 -5.51 5.20
CA ALA A 129 8.14 -6.35 5.32
C ALA A 129 7.84 -7.72 4.71
N ILE A 130 8.67 -8.14 3.75
CA ILE A 130 8.51 -9.38 2.99
C ILE A 130 9.68 -10.36 3.17
N ASP A 131 10.78 -9.88 3.73
CA ASP A 131 11.99 -10.67 3.99
C ASP A 131 12.00 -11.12 5.45
N SER A 132 12.39 -12.36 5.71
CA SER A 132 12.44 -12.91 7.07
C SER A 132 13.25 -12.05 8.04
N ASP A 133 14.44 -11.60 7.61
CA ASP A 133 15.33 -10.80 8.47
C ASP A 133 14.70 -9.44 8.84
N VAL A 134 13.91 -8.86 7.90
CA VAL A 134 13.19 -7.62 8.16
C VAL A 134 12.00 -7.87 9.07
N VAL A 135 11.26 -8.97 8.87
CA VAL A 135 10.16 -9.37 9.75
C VAL A 135 10.66 -9.61 11.17
N ASP A 136 11.79 -10.30 11.35
CA ASP A 136 12.42 -10.52 12.64
C ASP A 136 12.82 -9.19 13.31
N SER A 137 13.42 -8.28 12.55
CA SER A 137 13.75 -6.93 13.05
C SER A 137 12.49 -6.15 13.48
N VAL A 138 11.37 -6.29 12.75
CA VAL A 138 10.08 -5.67 13.13
C VAL A 138 9.53 -6.30 14.41
N ILE A 139 9.61 -7.62 14.55
CA ILE A 139 9.19 -8.34 15.77
C ILE A 139 9.98 -7.83 16.98
N GLU A 140 11.28 -7.67 16.83
CA GLU A 140 12.17 -7.25 17.93
C GLU A 140 11.99 -5.78 18.33
N LYS A 141 11.79 -4.88 17.37
CA LYS A 141 11.92 -3.42 17.57
C LYS A 141 10.63 -2.64 17.44
N GLN A 142 9.64 -3.15 16.67
CA GLN A 142 8.47 -2.38 16.25
C GLN A 142 7.16 -3.20 16.30
N SER A 143 7.11 -4.30 17.04
CA SER A 143 5.97 -5.22 17.06
C SER A 143 4.64 -4.54 17.44
N THR A 144 4.65 -3.52 18.29
CA THR A 144 3.46 -2.76 18.70
C THR A 144 2.90 -1.85 17.61
N GLN A 145 3.68 -1.59 16.56
CA GLN A 145 3.29 -0.77 15.41
C GLN A 145 3.06 -1.63 14.16
N ALA A 146 2.99 -2.94 14.32
CA ALA A 146 2.91 -3.88 13.22
C ALA A 146 1.71 -4.83 13.35
N ARG A 147 1.23 -5.30 12.19
CA ARG A 147 0.31 -6.42 12.06
C ARG A 147 0.99 -7.54 11.30
N PHE A 148 1.00 -8.73 11.87
CA PHE A 148 1.60 -9.91 11.27
C PHE A 148 0.54 -10.75 10.56
N LEU A 149 0.85 -11.15 9.33
CA LEU A 149 -0.09 -11.76 8.39
C LEU A 149 0.51 -13.04 7.83
N ALA A 150 -0.22 -14.14 7.90
CA ALA A 150 0.13 -15.41 7.28
C ALA A 150 -0.45 -15.47 5.86
N GLY A 151 0.41 -15.56 4.86
CA GLY A 151 0.03 -15.62 3.47
C GLY A 151 -0.48 -14.30 2.88
N MET A 152 -0.90 -14.37 1.61
CA MET A 152 -1.36 -13.23 0.83
C MET A 152 -2.43 -13.65 -0.17
N VAL A 153 -3.11 -12.68 -0.77
CA VAL A 153 -3.96 -12.82 -1.94
C VAL A 153 -3.20 -12.36 -3.17
N LEU A 154 -3.34 -13.05 -4.27
CA LEU A 154 -2.71 -12.67 -5.53
C LEU A 154 -3.75 -12.71 -6.65
N TRP A 155 -3.95 -11.60 -7.33
CA TRP A 155 -4.77 -11.49 -8.54
C TRP A 155 -3.91 -11.56 -9.80
N ARG A 156 -4.30 -12.42 -10.71
CA ARG A 156 -3.75 -12.48 -12.06
C ARG A 156 -4.09 -11.21 -12.85
N PRO A 157 -3.43 -10.96 -14.00
CA PRO A 157 -3.74 -9.80 -14.83
C PRO A 157 -5.23 -9.67 -15.12
N GLY A 158 -5.83 -8.55 -14.68
CA GLY A 158 -7.23 -8.22 -14.92
C GLY A 158 -8.26 -8.86 -13.97
N GLU A 159 -7.88 -9.84 -13.16
CA GLU A 159 -8.80 -10.59 -12.28
C GLU A 159 -9.50 -9.67 -11.27
N LEU A 160 -8.76 -8.80 -10.57
CA LEU A 160 -9.35 -7.82 -9.65
C LEU A 160 -10.32 -6.88 -10.38
N ARG A 161 -9.95 -6.41 -11.56
CA ARG A 161 -10.84 -5.54 -12.35
C ARG A 161 -12.16 -6.25 -12.68
N ASP A 162 -12.12 -7.54 -13.00
CA ASP A 162 -13.32 -8.30 -13.34
C ASP A 162 -14.18 -8.59 -12.10
N GLU A 163 -13.57 -8.78 -10.93
CA GLU A 163 -14.29 -8.85 -9.64
C GLU A 163 -14.96 -7.52 -9.29
N LEU A 164 -14.29 -6.39 -9.51
CA LEU A 164 -14.86 -5.05 -9.33
C LEU A 164 -16.05 -4.82 -10.28
N LYS A 165 -15.95 -5.21 -11.56
CA LYS A 165 -17.07 -5.13 -12.51
C LYS A 165 -18.26 -5.99 -12.11
N ARG A 166 -18.03 -7.15 -11.51
CA ARG A 166 -19.09 -8.02 -10.96
C ARG A 166 -19.69 -7.45 -9.68
N GLY A 167 -19.16 -6.35 -9.17
CA GLY A 167 -19.67 -5.68 -7.99
C GLY A 167 -19.48 -6.44 -6.69
N LEU A 168 -18.40 -7.24 -6.56
CA LEU A 168 -18.12 -8.05 -5.37
C LEU A 168 -17.56 -7.22 -4.21
N TRP A 169 -16.97 -6.06 -4.49
CA TRP A 169 -16.26 -5.23 -3.53
C TRP A 169 -16.78 -3.80 -3.50
N TYR A 170 -16.76 -3.18 -2.31
CA TYR A 170 -16.65 -1.74 -2.19
C TYR A 170 -15.18 -1.36 -2.20
N VAL A 171 -14.85 -0.20 -2.78
CA VAL A 171 -13.49 0.35 -2.83
C VAL A 171 -13.42 1.59 -1.95
N LEU A 172 -12.45 1.63 -1.04
CA LEU A 172 -12.15 2.77 -0.19
C LEU A 172 -10.68 3.16 -0.36
N ASP A 173 -10.39 4.43 -0.12
CA ASP A 173 -9.02 4.92 -0.07
C ASP A 173 -8.27 4.25 1.09
N ALA A 174 -7.06 3.76 0.80
CA ALA A 174 -6.23 3.16 1.83
C ALA A 174 -5.60 4.23 2.72
N LYS A 175 -5.64 3.99 4.05
CA LYS A 175 -4.97 4.80 5.06
C LYS A 175 -4.39 3.87 6.13
N ALA A 176 -3.18 4.14 6.63
CA ALA A 176 -2.52 3.28 7.60
C ALA A 176 -3.35 3.07 8.87
N GLU A 177 -4.01 4.11 9.35
CA GLU A 177 -4.92 4.05 10.50
C GLU A 177 -6.12 3.11 10.30
N LEU A 178 -6.60 2.95 9.05
CA LEU A 178 -7.66 1.98 8.72
C LEU A 178 -7.11 0.56 8.66
N VAL A 179 -5.88 0.39 8.19
CA VAL A 179 -5.23 -0.92 8.03
C VAL A 179 -4.84 -1.53 9.37
N LEU A 180 -4.35 -0.74 10.32
CA LEU A 180 -3.80 -1.20 11.60
C LEU A 180 -4.76 -1.07 12.79
N ARG A 181 -5.96 -0.56 12.58
CA ARG A 181 -6.97 -0.41 13.64
C ARG A 181 -7.46 -1.76 14.18
N LYS A 182 -8.17 -1.75 15.30
CA LYS A 182 -8.88 -2.92 15.84
C LYS A 182 -9.89 -3.46 14.82
N THR A 183 -10.04 -4.77 14.78
CA THR A 183 -10.76 -5.47 13.70
C THR A 183 -12.18 -5.88 14.07
N GLU A 184 -12.57 -5.79 15.36
CA GLU A 184 -13.92 -6.08 15.80
C GLU A 184 -14.91 -5.14 15.12
N GLY A 185 -15.89 -5.70 14.41
CA GLY A 185 -16.91 -4.94 13.67
C GLY A 185 -16.37 -4.14 12.47
N MET A 186 -15.10 -4.31 12.09
CA MET A 186 -14.47 -3.53 11.00
C MET A 186 -15.23 -3.70 9.68
N TRP A 187 -15.56 -4.94 9.32
CA TRP A 187 -16.26 -5.21 8.06
C TRP A 187 -17.65 -4.59 8.04
N GLU A 188 -18.43 -4.79 9.09
CA GLU A 188 -19.79 -4.24 9.24
C GLU A 188 -19.80 -2.71 9.16
N GLU A 189 -18.84 -2.07 9.82
CA GLU A 189 -18.68 -0.60 9.77
C GLU A 189 -18.38 -0.12 8.36
N PHE A 190 -17.43 -0.77 7.67
CA PHE A 190 -17.02 -0.35 6.33
C PHE A 190 -18.12 -0.61 5.30
N VAL A 191 -18.83 -1.73 5.40
CA VAL A 191 -20.02 -1.98 4.56
C VAL A 191 -21.07 -0.90 4.80
N GLY A 192 -21.46 -0.65 6.04
CA GLY A 192 -22.47 0.37 6.35
C GLY A 192 -22.08 1.77 5.90
N ARG A 193 -20.78 2.13 5.99
CA ARG A 193 -20.26 3.40 5.47
C ARG A 193 -20.37 3.48 3.95
N SER A 194 -20.01 2.39 3.25
CA SER A 194 -20.04 2.32 1.79
C SER A 194 -21.45 2.34 1.24
N GLU A 195 -22.40 1.63 1.90
CA GLU A 195 -23.81 1.62 1.53
C GLU A 195 -24.45 3.01 1.67
N ARG A 196 -24.18 3.72 2.79
CA ARG A 196 -24.67 5.11 2.97
C ARG A 196 -24.14 6.05 1.89
N LYS A 197 -22.86 5.95 1.52
CA LYS A 197 -22.27 6.78 0.46
C LYS A 197 -22.92 6.50 -0.90
N ALA A 198 -23.20 5.24 -1.22
CA ALA A 198 -23.84 4.87 -2.49
C ALA A 198 -25.30 5.39 -2.58
N ASN A 199 -26.02 5.46 -1.47
CA ASN A 199 -27.42 5.95 -1.40
C ASN A 199 -27.53 7.48 -1.34
N SER A 200 -26.42 8.21 -1.24
CA SER A 200 -26.39 9.68 -1.14
C SER A 200 -26.03 10.37 -2.47
N ILE A 201 -25.89 9.60 -3.54
CA ILE A 201 -25.62 10.04 -4.93
C ILE A 201 -26.85 9.80 -5.77
#